data_abbac2df1667aac70f3e1a27293216d7
#
_entry.id   abbac2df1667aac70f3e1a27293216d7
#
_cell.length_a   1.000
_cell.length_b   1.000
_cell.length_c   1.000
_cell.angle_alpha   90.00
_cell.angle_beta   90.00
_cell.angle_gamma   90.00
#
_symmetry.space_group_name_H-M   'P 1'
#
loop_
_entity.id
_entity.type
_entity.pdbx_description
1 polymer ?
#
loop_
_entity_poly.entity_id
_entity_poly.type
_entity_poly.pdbx_seq_one_letter_code
_entity_poly.pdbx_strand_id
1 'polypeptide(L)'
;MARIKDIAKLANVSPSTVSNVIHKRKEKVSPEIYNRVEKILEEEQYVTHMGARMLSAKGSRLVALILAYKRIERESIVEDPFVSSVIGAVQLALQEKGYFLLLYSNPDMEDCVKISREWNVDGIILLGAKREGYYKMKESLSVPVVSIDTPFSATDAEYTNIGLED
;
A
#
# COMPACT_ATOMS: atom_id res chain seq x y z
N MET A 1 14.73 -19.72 4.35
CA MET A 1 13.84 -18.76 5.03
C MET A 1 12.68 -19.53 5.61
N ALA A 2 12.50 -19.50 6.93
CA ALA A 2 11.50 -20.30 7.63
C ALA A 2 10.07 -19.90 7.20
N ARG A 3 9.18 -20.88 7.07
CA ARG A 3 7.76 -20.68 6.78
C ARG A 3 6.95 -20.84 8.06
N ILE A 4 5.72 -20.32 8.12
CA ILE A 4 4.81 -20.51 9.27
C ILE A 4 4.70 -21.99 9.67
N LYS A 5 4.69 -22.91 8.68
CA LYS A 5 4.63 -24.35 8.94
C LYS A 5 5.89 -24.89 9.63
N ASP A 6 7.04 -24.31 9.36
CA ASP A 6 8.31 -24.72 9.97
C ASP A 6 8.38 -24.23 11.44
N ILE A 7 8.00 -22.98 11.67
CA ILE A 7 7.84 -22.42 13.03
C ILE A 7 6.83 -23.23 13.84
N ALA A 8 5.70 -23.61 13.24
CA ALA A 8 4.67 -24.40 13.90
C ALA A 8 5.20 -25.78 14.35
N LYS A 9 6.02 -26.43 13.52
CA LYS A 9 6.70 -27.69 13.87
C LYS A 9 7.68 -27.49 15.02
N LEU A 10 8.55 -26.49 14.95
CA LEU A 10 9.54 -26.18 16.00
C LEU A 10 8.88 -25.87 17.35
N ALA A 11 7.76 -25.11 17.31
CA ALA A 11 7.00 -24.76 18.50
C ALA A 11 6.04 -25.86 18.98
N ASN A 12 5.88 -26.95 18.22
CA ASN A 12 4.89 -28.00 18.46
C ASN A 12 3.47 -27.45 18.64
N VAL A 13 3.04 -26.61 17.71
CA VAL A 13 1.70 -25.99 17.70
C VAL A 13 1.12 -25.99 16.28
N SER A 14 -0.15 -25.60 16.14
CA SER A 14 -0.76 -25.44 14.82
C SER A 14 -0.25 -24.19 14.09
N PRO A 15 -0.25 -24.15 12.75
CA PRO A 15 0.05 -22.94 11.99
C PRO A 15 -0.87 -21.76 12.33
N SER A 16 -2.12 -22.01 12.72
CA SER A 16 -3.07 -20.98 13.18
C SER A 16 -2.65 -20.36 14.50
N THR A 17 -2.06 -21.15 15.42
CA THR A 17 -1.48 -20.66 16.68
C THR A 17 -0.31 -19.72 16.40
N VAL A 18 0.61 -20.11 15.52
CA VAL A 18 1.73 -19.24 15.10
C VAL A 18 1.21 -17.94 14.46
N SER A 19 0.20 -18.02 13.60
CA SER A 19 -0.45 -16.86 13.01
C SER A 19 -1.05 -15.92 14.06
N ASN A 20 -1.69 -16.46 15.12
CA ASN A 20 -2.22 -15.64 16.20
C ASN A 20 -1.11 -14.89 16.98
N VAL A 21 0.04 -15.51 17.20
CA VAL A 21 1.21 -14.86 17.83
C VAL A 21 1.77 -13.77 16.95
N ILE A 22 1.99 -14.03 15.65
CA ILE A 22 2.47 -13.05 14.67
C ILE A 22 1.55 -11.81 14.64
N HIS A 23 0.23 -12.04 14.74
CA HIS A 23 -0.76 -10.97 14.73
C HIS A 23 -1.07 -10.39 16.13
N LYS A 24 -0.27 -10.73 17.15
CA LYS A 24 -0.40 -10.25 18.55
C LYS A 24 -1.79 -10.45 19.17
N ARG A 25 -2.47 -11.54 18.80
CA ARG A 25 -3.79 -11.93 19.35
C ARG A 25 -3.60 -12.73 20.65
N LYS A 26 -3.15 -12.05 21.71
CA LYS A 26 -2.80 -12.67 23.00
C LYS A 26 -3.98 -13.41 23.63
N GLU A 27 -5.20 -12.96 23.38
CA GLU A 27 -6.44 -13.56 23.88
C GLU A 27 -6.75 -14.96 23.29
N LYS A 28 -6.07 -15.34 22.17
CA LYS A 28 -6.28 -16.63 21.48
C LYS A 28 -5.20 -17.65 21.74
N VAL A 29 -4.22 -17.33 22.56
CA VAL A 29 -3.06 -18.19 22.81
C VAL A 29 -2.65 -18.06 24.28
N SER A 30 -2.34 -19.20 24.93
CA SER A 30 -1.84 -19.13 26.30
C SER A 30 -0.51 -18.38 26.37
N PRO A 31 -0.23 -17.67 27.49
CA PRO A 31 1.01 -16.92 27.66
C PRO A 31 2.27 -17.76 27.44
N GLU A 32 2.26 -19.01 27.90
CA GLU A 32 3.37 -19.96 27.75
C GLU A 32 3.65 -20.26 26.27
N ILE A 33 2.61 -20.60 25.50
CA ILE A 33 2.72 -20.87 24.06
C ILE A 33 3.12 -19.60 23.31
N TYR A 34 2.55 -18.45 23.70
CA TYR A 34 2.87 -17.15 23.08
C TYR A 34 4.37 -16.87 23.18
N ASN A 35 4.95 -16.92 24.38
CA ASN A 35 6.36 -16.64 24.62
C ASN A 35 7.28 -17.66 23.90
N ARG A 36 6.89 -18.94 23.90
CA ARG A 36 7.66 -19.98 23.18
C ARG A 36 7.70 -19.73 21.67
N VAL A 37 6.56 -19.41 21.06
CA VAL A 37 6.50 -19.13 19.62
C VAL A 37 7.23 -17.83 19.29
N GLU A 38 7.10 -16.79 20.11
CA GLU A 38 7.79 -15.50 19.92
C GLU A 38 9.31 -15.70 19.94
N LYS A 39 9.84 -16.47 20.88
CA LYS A 39 11.26 -16.80 20.94
C LYS A 39 11.75 -17.53 19.67
N ILE A 40 11.00 -18.53 19.18
CA ILE A 40 11.35 -19.25 17.96
C ILE A 40 11.29 -18.34 16.72
N LEU A 41 10.32 -17.42 16.65
CA LEU A 41 10.25 -16.42 15.59
C LEU A 41 11.49 -15.52 15.55
N GLU A 42 12.01 -15.13 16.72
CA GLU A 42 13.25 -14.34 16.84
C GLU A 42 14.49 -15.19 16.45
N GLU A 43 14.64 -16.39 16.98
CA GLU A 43 15.75 -17.29 16.69
C GLU A 43 15.85 -17.64 15.20
N GLU A 44 14.72 -17.89 14.56
CA GLU A 44 14.63 -18.20 13.11
C GLU A 44 14.63 -16.94 12.23
N GLN A 45 14.75 -15.76 12.82
CA GLN A 45 14.70 -14.45 12.12
C GLN A 45 13.49 -14.37 11.17
N TYR A 46 12.33 -14.85 11.65
CA TYR A 46 11.14 -14.94 10.84
C TYR A 46 10.59 -13.55 10.51
N VAL A 47 10.57 -13.23 9.22
CA VAL A 47 9.91 -12.00 8.70
C VAL A 47 8.64 -12.40 7.96
N THR A 48 7.54 -11.77 8.32
CA THR A 48 6.26 -11.99 7.63
C THR A 48 6.37 -11.53 6.17
N HIS A 49 6.26 -12.45 5.23
CA HIS A 49 6.26 -12.10 3.82
C HIS A 49 5.08 -11.20 3.47
N MET A 50 5.32 -10.18 2.66
CA MET A 50 4.31 -9.24 2.18
C MET A 50 3.13 -9.97 1.50
N GLY A 51 3.40 -11.01 0.69
CA GLY A 51 2.37 -11.85 0.07
C GLY A 51 1.43 -12.54 1.08
N ALA A 52 1.95 -13.00 2.24
CA ALA A 52 1.11 -13.56 3.29
C ALA A 52 0.28 -12.48 4.00
N ARG A 53 0.79 -11.26 4.09
CA ARG A 53 0.07 -10.11 4.63
C ARG A 53 -1.05 -9.67 3.69
N MET A 54 -0.82 -9.63 2.38
CA MET A 54 -1.83 -9.29 1.36
C MET A 54 -3.03 -10.25 1.35
N LEU A 55 -2.83 -11.51 1.74
CA LEU A 55 -3.90 -12.50 1.88
C LEU A 55 -4.69 -12.36 3.20
N SER A 56 -4.23 -11.50 4.11
CA SER A 56 -4.95 -11.23 5.35
C SER A 56 -5.95 -10.10 5.17
N ALA A 57 -7.09 -10.16 5.89
CA ALA A 57 -8.15 -9.14 5.85
C ALA A 57 -7.73 -7.73 6.33
N LYS A 58 -6.45 -7.49 6.61
CA LYS A 58 -5.90 -6.23 7.16
C LYS A 58 -5.28 -5.31 6.10
N GLY A 59 -5.44 -5.61 4.81
CA GLY A 59 -4.86 -4.82 3.72
C GLY A 59 -3.36 -5.07 3.49
N SER A 60 -2.85 -4.49 2.41
CA SER A 60 -1.44 -4.61 2.01
C SER A 60 -0.52 -3.64 2.73
N ARG A 61 -1.07 -2.56 3.24
CA ARG A 61 -0.36 -1.33 3.66
C ARG A 61 0.44 -0.67 2.53
N LEU A 62 0.00 -0.87 1.29
CA LEU A 62 0.53 -0.18 0.14
C LEU A 62 -0.39 0.97 -0.25
N VAL A 63 0.15 2.14 -0.45
CA VAL A 63 -0.53 3.26 -1.11
C VAL A 63 0.21 3.54 -2.41
N ALA A 64 -0.52 3.56 -3.52
CA ALA A 64 0.05 3.89 -4.81
C ALA A 64 0.08 5.41 -5.01
N LEU A 65 1.24 5.97 -5.34
CA LEU A 65 1.36 7.29 -5.95
C LEU A 65 1.56 7.08 -7.45
N ILE A 66 0.56 7.48 -8.21
CA ILE A 66 0.54 7.33 -9.67
C ILE A 66 0.86 8.68 -10.30
N LEU A 67 1.96 8.73 -11.05
CA LEU A 67 2.38 9.88 -11.82
C LEU A 67 1.76 9.75 -13.24
N ALA A 68 0.67 10.47 -13.49
CA ALA A 68 -0.14 10.35 -14.70
C ALA A 68 0.32 11.31 -15.84
N TYR A 69 1.59 11.63 -15.86
CA TYR A 69 2.16 12.50 -16.89
C TYR A 69 2.43 11.76 -18.19
N LYS A 70 2.18 12.41 -19.31
CA LYS A 70 2.69 11.91 -20.59
C LYS A 70 4.22 12.02 -20.57
N ARG A 71 4.89 10.90 -20.83
CA ARG A 71 6.35 10.85 -20.88
C ARG A 71 6.88 11.83 -21.91
N ILE A 72 7.71 12.77 -21.49
CA ILE A 72 8.55 13.56 -22.38
C ILE A 72 9.74 12.67 -22.74
N GLU A 73 10.03 12.51 -24.02
CA GLU A 73 11.12 11.63 -24.47
C GLU A 73 12.44 11.98 -23.76
N ARG A 74 13.01 10.99 -23.05
CA ARG A 74 14.33 11.00 -22.38
C ARG A 74 14.44 11.70 -21.02
N GLU A 75 13.38 12.29 -20.46
CA GLU A 75 13.45 12.86 -19.11
C GLU A 75 12.67 11.98 -18.13
N SER A 76 13.27 11.77 -16.95
CA SER A 76 12.59 11.12 -15.84
C SER A 76 11.69 12.12 -15.14
N ILE A 77 10.39 11.88 -15.11
CA ILE A 77 9.45 12.77 -14.38
C ILE A 77 9.81 12.94 -12.91
N VAL A 78 10.54 11.98 -12.33
CA VAL A 78 11.00 12.02 -10.95
C VAL A 78 12.09 13.06 -10.72
N GLU A 79 12.76 13.53 -11.78
CA GLU A 79 13.77 14.61 -11.73
C GLU A 79 13.13 16.00 -11.64
N ASP A 80 11.83 16.13 -11.93
CA ASP A 80 11.11 17.38 -11.72
C ASP A 80 11.09 17.74 -10.23
N PRO A 81 11.52 18.96 -9.83
CA PRO A 81 11.62 19.36 -8.43
C PRO A 81 10.28 19.32 -7.67
N PHE A 82 9.18 19.64 -8.33
CA PHE A 82 7.85 19.59 -7.73
C PHE A 82 7.43 18.14 -7.50
N VAL A 83 7.57 17.29 -8.51
CA VAL A 83 7.24 15.86 -8.41
C VAL A 83 8.08 15.17 -7.34
N SER A 84 9.40 15.42 -7.30
CA SER A 84 10.29 14.84 -6.30
C SER A 84 9.94 15.30 -4.88
N SER A 85 9.55 16.57 -4.71
CA SER A 85 9.09 17.09 -3.41
C SER A 85 7.79 16.44 -2.95
N VAL A 86 6.83 16.23 -3.86
CA VAL A 86 5.57 15.51 -3.57
C VAL A 86 5.86 14.06 -3.18
N ILE A 87 6.71 13.35 -3.94
CA ILE A 87 7.12 11.98 -3.61
C ILE A 87 7.71 11.91 -2.21
N GLY A 88 8.63 12.81 -1.87
CA GLY A 88 9.26 12.87 -0.56
C GLY A 88 8.26 13.12 0.58
N ALA A 89 7.36 14.09 0.41
CA ALA A 89 6.34 14.41 1.41
C ALA A 89 5.36 13.23 1.63
N VAL A 90 4.88 12.62 0.54
CA VAL A 90 3.99 11.46 0.61
C VAL A 90 4.69 10.27 1.27
N GLN A 91 5.94 9.99 0.91
CA GLN A 91 6.71 8.88 1.48
C GLN A 91 6.87 9.03 3.00
N LEU A 92 7.23 10.22 3.49
CA LEU A 92 7.39 10.49 4.92
C LEU A 92 6.06 10.32 5.67
N ALA A 93 4.97 10.90 5.16
CA ALA A 93 3.65 10.81 5.78
C ALA A 93 3.12 9.36 5.84
N LEU A 94 3.39 8.56 4.81
CA LEU A 94 3.02 7.15 4.78
C LEU A 94 3.86 6.32 5.75
N GLN A 95 5.16 6.58 5.83
CA GLN A 95 6.08 5.90 6.74
C GLN A 95 5.69 6.08 8.20
N GLU A 96 5.33 7.30 8.62
CA GLU A 96 4.85 7.60 9.97
C GLU A 96 3.59 6.78 10.34
N LYS A 97 2.75 6.49 9.37
CA LYS A 97 1.53 5.70 9.53
C LYS A 97 1.74 4.19 9.32
N GLY A 98 2.97 3.75 9.05
CA GLY A 98 3.32 2.35 8.80
C GLY A 98 2.83 1.81 7.47
N TYR A 99 2.64 2.69 6.48
CA TYR A 99 2.35 2.34 5.09
C TYR A 99 3.62 2.36 4.24
N PHE A 100 3.57 1.68 3.10
CA PHE A 100 4.61 1.67 2.08
C PHE A 100 4.11 2.41 0.83
N LEU A 101 5.02 3.08 0.14
CA LEU A 101 4.75 3.77 -1.11
C LEU A 101 5.03 2.85 -2.29
N LEU A 102 4.03 2.65 -3.16
CA LEU A 102 4.20 2.11 -4.50
C LEU A 102 4.21 3.28 -5.50
N LEU A 103 5.36 3.60 -6.05
CA LEU A 103 5.48 4.62 -7.09
C LEU A 103 5.29 3.98 -8.47
N TYR A 104 4.34 4.49 -9.24
CA TYR A 104 4.07 4.02 -10.59
C TYR A 104 3.85 5.21 -11.54
N SER A 105 4.54 5.21 -12.68
CA SER A 105 4.44 6.29 -13.67
C SER A 105 3.86 5.74 -14.96
N ASN A 106 2.61 6.09 -15.26
CA ASN A 106 1.93 5.73 -16.50
C ASN A 106 0.74 6.69 -16.72
N PRO A 107 0.60 7.29 -17.93
CA PRO A 107 -0.58 8.09 -18.25
C PRO A 107 -1.82 7.26 -18.59
N ASP A 108 -1.68 5.96 -18.83
CA ASP A 108 -2.80 5.05 -19.11
C ASP A 108 -3.47 4.59 -17.82
N MET A 109 -4.70 5.07 -17.60
CA MET A 109 -5.47 4.75 -16.41
C MET A 109 -5.95 3.28 -16.37
N GLU A 110 -6.03 2.58 -17.50
CA GLU A 110 -6.39 1.16 -17.51
C GLU A 110 -5.28 0.30 -16.92
N ASP A 111 -4.05 0.57 -17.33
CA ASP A 111 -2.87 -0.05 -16.74
C ASP A 111 -2.72 0.31 -15.25
N CYS A 112 -3.02 1.56 -14.88
CA CYS A 112 -2.98 2.00 -13.49
C CYS A 112 -3.99 1.24 -12.62
N VAL A 113 -5.22 1.03 -13.11
CA VAL A 113 -6.24 0.21 -12.43
C VAL A 113 -5.76 -1.24 -12.27
N LYS A 114 -5.20 -1.81 -13.35
CA LYS A 114 -4.68 -3.18 -13.34
C LYS A 114 -3.58 -3.36 -12.30
N ILE A 115 -2.55 -2.52 -12.31
CA ILE A 115 -1.44 -2.55 -11.35
C ILE A 115 -1.95 -2.37 -9.91
N SER A 116 -2.88 -1.43 -9.69
CA SER A 116 -3.47 -1.20 -8.37
C SER A 116 -4.17 -2.44 -7.81
N ARG A 117 -4.85 -3.21 -8.65
CA ARG A 117 -5.47 -4.49 -8.29
C ARG A 117 -4.45 -5.59 -8.04
N GLU A 118 -3.46 -5.73 -8.93
CA GLU A 118 -2.41 -6.76 -8.81
C GLU A 118 -1.62 -6.61 -7.50
N TRP A 119 -1.32 -5.38 -7.10
CA TRP A 119 -0.61 -5.08 -5.85
C TRP A 119 -1.54 -4.94 -4.65
N ASN A 120 -2.86 -5.06 -4.85
CA ASN A 120 -3.87 -4.95 -3.78
C ASN A 120 -3.63 -3.71 -2.90
N VAL A 121 -3.48 -2.53 -3.52
CA VAL A 121 -3.20 -1.29 -2.79
C VAL A 121 -4.38 -0.89 -1.90
N ASP A 122 -4.11 -0.26 -0.76
CA ASP A 122 -5.12 0.19 0.21
C ASP A 122 -5.63 1.62 -0.08
N GLY A 123 -4.95 2.34 -0.98
CA GLY A 123 -5.32 3.68 -1.40
C GLY A 123 -4.48 4.17 -2.57
N ILE A 124 -4.94 5.22 -3.22
CA ILE A 124 -4.32 5.78 -4.42
C ILE A 124 -4.22 7.29 -4.29
N ILE A 125 -3.06 7.82 -4.66
CA ILE A 125 -2.80 9.24 -4.86
C ILE A 125 -2.46 9.43 -6.33
N LEU A 126 -3.17 10.31 -7.02
CA LEU A 126 -2.93 10.66 -8.41
C LEU A 126 -2.23 12.01 -8.49
N LEU A 127 -1.14 12.09 -9.25
CA LEU A 127 -0.46 13.34 -9.55
C LEU A 127 -0.37 13.53 -11.06
N GLY A 128 -0.81 14.70 -11.55
CA GLY A 128 -0.85 15.02 -12.98
C GLY A 128 -1.96 14.31 -13.77
N ALA A 129 -2.91 13.72 -13.08
CA ALA A 129 -4.07 13.10 -13.71
C ALA A 129 -5.07 14.16 -14.19
N LYS A 130 -5.75 13.86 -15.29
CA LYS A 130 -6.93 14.60 -15.71
C LYS A 130 -8.15 14.13 -14.92
N ARG A 131 -9.20 14.97 -14.88
CA ARG A 131 -10.49 14.69 -14.25
C ARG A 131 -11.08 13.32 -14.64
N GLU A 132 -11.07 12.99 -15.93
CA GLU A 132 -11.59 11.72 -16.44
C GLU A 132 -10.79 10.53 -15.88
N GLY A 133 -9.47 10.70 -15.73
CA GLY A 133 -8.60 9.68 -15.13
C GLY A 133 -8.91 9.44 -13.67
N TYR A 134 -9.17 10.50 -12.89
CA TYR A 134 -9.59 10.40 -11.51
C TYR A 134 -10.87 9.58 -11.35
N TYR A 135 -11.92 9.93 -12.10
CA TYR A 135 -13.20 9.20 -12.02
C TYR A 135 -13.08 7.76 -12.48
N LYS A 136 -12.31 7.50 -13.53
CA LYS A 136 -12.03 6.11 -13.96
C LYS A 136 -11.42 5.28 -12.84
N MET A 137 -10.44 5.82 -12.12
CA MET A 137 -9.83 5.13 -10.97
C MET A 137 -10.83 4.93 -9.83
N LYS A 138 -11.59 5.98 -9.48
CA LYS A 138 -12.60 5.96 -8.41
C LYS A 138 -13.73 4.95 -8.67
N GLU A 139 -14.20 4.85 -9.91
CA GLU A 139 -15.26 3.92 -10.32
C GLU A 139 -14.77 2.48 -10.43
N SER A 140 -13.51 2.29 -10.83
CA SER A 140 -12.94 0.97 -11.07
C SER A 140 -12.44 0.27 -9.81
N LEU A 141 -12.20 1.00 -8.71
CA LEU A 141 -11.56 0.49 -7.51
C LEU A 141 -12.38 0.82 -6.26
N SER A 142 -12.35 -0.08 -5.29
CA SER A 142 -13.08 0.09 -4.01
C SER A 142 -12.22 0.73 -2.91
N VAL A 143 -11.08 1.31 -3.27
CA VAL A 143 -10.15 1.97 -2.34
C VAL A 143 -10.26 3.50 -2.45
N PRO A 144 -9.91 4.26 -1.41
CA PRO A 144 -9.85 5.72 -1.49
C PRO A 144 -8.94 6.20 -2.61
N VAL A 145 -9.41 7.17 -3.38
CA VAL A 145 -8.64 7.86 -4.43
C VAL A 145 -8.60 9.34 -4.11
N VAL A 146 -7.39 9.89 -4.06
CA VAL A 146 -7.10 11.32 -3.86
C VAL A 146 -6.31 11.81 -5.06
N SER A 147 -6.58 13.00 -5.55
CA SER A 147 -5.74 13.65 -6.56
C SER A 147 -4.97 14.83 -5.97
N ILE A 148 -3.87 15.16 -6.63
CA ILE A 148 -3.08 16.35 -6.36
C ILE A 148 -3.10 17.19 -7.64
N ASP A 149 -3.54 18.43 -7.48
CA ASP A 149 -3.56 19.46 -8.53
C ASP A 149 -4.33 19.05 -9.80
N THR A 150 -5.43 18.30 -9.63
CA THR A 150 -6.34 18.01 -10.73
C THR A 150 -7.37 19.13 -10.87
N PRO A 151 -7.57 19.71 -12.07
CA PRO A 151 -8.52 20.80 -12.26
C PRO A 151 -9.96 20.28 -12.24
N PHE A 152 -10.60 20.34 -11.08
CA PHE A 152 -12.03 20.09 -10.90
C PHE A 152 -12.83 21.41 -10.96
N SER A 153 -14.11 21.30 -11.28
CA SER A 153 -15.05 22.41 -11.27
C SER A 153 -16.13 22.20 -10.19
N ALA A 154 -16.82 23.26 -9.81
CA ALA A 154 -17.91 23.19 -8.83
C ALA A 154 -19.10 22.29 -9.28
N THR A 155 -19.18 21.96 -10.55
CA THR A 155 -20.20 21.08 -11.14
C THR A 155 -19.78 19.61 -11.20
N ASP A 156 -18.54 19.29 -10.83
CA ASP A 156 -18.06 17.92 -10.82
C ASP A 156 -18.71 17.11 -9.70
N ALA A 157 -18.81 15.79 -9.93
CA ALA A 157 -19.26 14.87 -8.90
C ALA A 157 -18.27 14.87 -7.72
N GLU A 158 -18.65 14.25 -6.61
CA GLU A 158 -17.82 14.14 -5.40
C GLU A 158 -16.39 13.68 -5.71
N TYR A 159 -15.41 14.48 -5.34
CA TYR A 159 -13.98 14.22 -5.52
C TYR A 159 -13.19 14.57 -4.26
N THR A 160 -11.99 14.05 -4.16
CA THR A 160 -10.99 14.43 -3.14
C THR A 160 -9.73 14.91 -3.87
N ASN A 161 -9.45 16.19 -3.76
CA ASN A 161 -8.33 16.84 -4.42
C ASN A 161 -7.55 17.72 -3.44
N ILE A 162 -6.25 17.76 -3.58
CA ILE A 162 -5.34 18.68 -2.89
C ILE A 162 -4.74 19.57 -3.96
N GLY A 163 -4.99 20.86 -3.89
CA GLY A 163 -4.48 21.83 -4.86
C GLY A 163 -4.56 23.24 -4.31
N LEU A 164 -4.07 24.20 -5.07
CA LEU A 164 -4.28 25.61 -4.78
C LEU A 164 -5.74 25.96 -5.09
N GLU A 165 -6.38 26.70 -4.20
CA GLU A 165 -7.66 27.36 -4.52
C GLU A 165 -7.35 28.56 -5.43
N ASP A 166 -7.94 28.59 -6.62
CA ASP A 166 -7.89 29.74 -7.54
C ASP A 166 -8.88 30.82 -7.09
#